data_55e68421ec9659abfe248a720cb97a40
#
_entry.id   55e68421ec9659abfe248a720cb97a40
#
_cell.length_a   1.000
_cell.length_b   1.000
_cell.length_c   1.000
_cell.angle_alpha   90.00
_cell.angle_beta   90.00
_cell.angle_gamma   90.00
#
_symmetry.space_group_name_H-M   'P 1'
#
loop_
_entity.id
_entity.type
_entity.pdbx_description
1 polymer ?
#
loop_
_entity_poly.entity_id
_entity_poly.type
_entity_poly.pdbx_seq_one_letter_code
_entity_poly.pdbx_strand_id
1 'polypeptide(L)'
;MIAQKKIQPKGENMKITKNLFFGGLAALIALTLGLTGPVPQAAAQGAKPDFLFRCAGTMPLEHFMTRTLEYYAKIIQERSKGRMKIEIYPVNQLFSDKDLPKALPSGAVDMAQVNMAMWAGLVPSLAVQEIPFFYKDRDHFFRAMISPGVRGVLDKDFEGKGVKILFWMDYGYMAVIGKKPIRNMEEFKGKRIRVFGEISSEFLKALGAAPVFLSVGEVYLALQRGTIDGVLTSTCSVDERKFFEVAKHFTLIKVGEFQNQPAVLVNLKKYQELPPDLQKLVIDASKEAQDWGLDASLKDTDQCLDNVKKKGMEIYYPTEQEKKRWAEATKGIMANYLKRTGNVGQALIEEVNKLR
;
A
#
# COMPACT_ATOMS: atom_id res chain seq x y z
N MET A 1 35.22 0.90 50.61
CA MET A 1 35.30 2.08 51.52
C MET A 1 35.22 3.32 50.64
N ILE A 2 34.38 4.31 51.00
CA ILE A 2 34.06 5.62 50.40
C ILE A 2 32.86 5.52 49.45
N ALA A 3 31.73 5.71 49.88
CA ALA A 3 30.85 6.73 50.47
C ALA A 3 29.86 7.27 49.42
N GLN A 4 28.60 6.83 49.59
CA GLN A 4 27.42 7.39 48.92
C GLN A 4 27.11 8.80 49.41
N LYS A 5 26.77 9.73 48.52
CA LYS A 5 26.21 11.02 48.89
C LYS A 5 24.78 11.13 48.36
N LYS A 6 23.83 11.01 49.28
CA LYS A 6 22.42 11.35 49.10
C LYS A 6 22.25 12.85 48.96
N ILE A 7 21.47 13.31 47.99
CA ILE A 7 20.95 14.68 47.93
C ILE A 7 19.42 14.60 48.01
N GLN A 8 18.87 15.19 49.08
CA GLN A 8 17.43 15.37 49.30
C GLN A 8 16.97 16.67 48.60
N PRO A 9 15.73 16.77 48.15
CA PRO A 9 15.17 18.03 47.65
C PRO A 9 14.55 18.86 48.77
N LYS A 10 14.87 20.16 48.75
CA LYS A 10 14.23 21.17 49.58
C LYS A 10 12.83 21.51 49.04
N GLY A 11 11.84 21.43 49.95
CA GLY A 11 10.51 21.96 49.70
C GLY A 11 10.45 23.47 49.91
N GLU A 12 9.71 24.14 49.10
CA GLU A 12 9.22 25.50 49.36
C GLU A 12 7.69 25.50 49.31
N ASN A 13 7.15 25.86 50.50
CA ASN A 13 5.72 26.09 50.70
C ASN A 13 5.34 27.46 50.11
N MET A 14 4.29 27.50 49.33
CA MET A 14 3.62 28.75 48.96
C MET A 14 2.16 28.73 49.43
N LYS A 15 1.87 29.67 50.32
CA LYS A 15 0.62 29.84 51.06
C LYS A 15 -0.51 30.34 50.14
N ILE A 16 -1.65 29.70 50.34
CA ILE A 16 -2.95 30.12 49.80
C ILE A 16 -3.49 31.24 50.66
N THR A 17 -3.75 32.40 50.09
CA THR A 17 -4.54 33.48 50.70
C THR A 17 -5.94 33.50 50.10
N LYS A 18 -6.95 33.16 50.90
CA LYS A 18 -8.36 33.38 50.64
C LYS A 18 -8.67 34.86 50.92
N ASN A 19 -9.31 35.57 50.00
CA ASN A 19 -10.06 36.78 50.32
C ASN A 19 -11.48 36.62 49.77
N LEU A 20 -12.41 36.58 50.71
CA LEU A 20 -13.84 36.84 50.52
C LEU A 20 -14.04 38.34 50.29
N PHE A 21 -14.90 38.69 49.34
CA PHE A 21 -15.68 39.92 49.43
C PHE A 21 -17.14 39.66 48.99
N PHE A 22 -18.04 39.89 49.95
CA PHE A 22 -19.49 39.97 49.80
C PHE A 22 -19.87 41.41 49.42
N GLY A 23 -20.89 41.59 48.62
CA GLY A 23 -21.66 42.81 48.65
C GLY A 23 -22.17 43.33 47.31
N GLY A 24 -23.51 43.42 47.19
CA GLY A 24 -24.11 44.42 46.31
C GLY A 24 -25.25 43.92 45.39
N LEU A 25 -26.42 43.89 45.97
CA LEU A 25 -27.76 43.76 45.33
C LEU A 25 -28.11 45.07 44.59
N ALA A 26 -28.48 45.04 43.31
CA ALA A 26 -29.42 46.03 42.74
C ALA A 26 -30.03 45.48 41.44
N ALA A 27 -31.34 45.44 41.43
CA ALA A 27 -32.21 45.09 40.32
C ALA A 27 -32.23 46.17 39.24
N LEU A 28 -32.21 45.75 37.98
CA LEU A 28 -32.74 46.56 36.87
C LEU A 28 -33.45 45.63 35.89
N ILE A 29 -34.78 45.69 35.95
CA ILE A 29 -35.68 45.13 34.92
C ILE A 29 -35.62 46.08 33.74
N ALA A 30 -35.15 45.62 32.59
CA ALA A 30 -35.33 46.28 31.32
C ALA A 30 -35.84 45.29 30.29
N LEU A 31 -37.03 45.57 29.88
CA LEU A 31 -37.83 45.03 28.80
C LEU A 31 -37.06 45.06 27.47
N THR A 32 -36.80 43.92 26.84
CA THR A 32 -36.49 43.89 25.41
C THR A 32 -37.29 42.77 24.74
N LEU A 33 -38.23 43.26 23.93
CA LEU A 33 -39.02 42.47 22.97
C LEU A 33 -38.12 41.74 21.96
N GLY A 34 -38.47 40.50 21.72
CA GLY A 34 -38.45 39.76 20.48
C GLY A 34 -37.45 40.06 19.41
N LEU A 35 -36.39 39.22 19.38
CA LEU A 35 -35.69 38.82 18.16
C LEU A 35 -35.48 37.31 18.25
N THR A 36 -36.52 36.55 17.92
CA THR A 36 -36.37 35.12 17.57
C THR A 36 -35.79 35.06 16.15
N GLY A 37 -34.52 35.36 16.01
CA GLY A 37 -33.78 34.92 14.85
C GLY A 37 -33.63 33.37 14.94
N PRO A 38 -33.64 32.66 13.81
CA PRO A 38 -33.38 31.22 13.84
C PRO A 38 -32.02 31.00 14.47
N VAL A 39 -31.99 30.29 15.59
CA VAL A 39 -30.76 29.75 16.18
C VAL A 39 -30.08 28.95 15.07
N PRO A 40 -28.81 29.25 14.70
CA PRO A 40 -28.12 28.40 13.75
C PRO A 40 -28.15 26.99 14.34
N GLN A 41 -28.88 26.13 13.65
CA GLN A 41 -28.96 24.72 13.96
C GLN A 41 -27.55 24.20 14.06
N ALA A 42 -27.11 23.82 15.27
CA ALA A 42 -25.81 23.20 15.50
C ALA A 42 -25.61 22.15 14.43
N ALA A 43 -24.49 22.24 13.70
CA ALA A 43 -24.11 21.31 12.64
C ALA A 43 -24.36 19.89 13.18
N ALA A 44 -25.30 19.19 12.59
CA ALA A 44 -25.72 17.87 12.99
C ALA A 44 -24.44 17.03 13.18
N GLN A 45 -24.19 16.58 14.39
CA GLN A 45 -23.25 15.48 14.63
C GLN A 45 -23.69 14.39 13.66
N GLY A 46 -22.84 14.09 12.65
CA GLY A 46 -23.23 13.26 11.52
C GLY A 46 -23.81 11.94 12.01
N ALA A 47 -25.00 11.60 11.50
CA ALA A 47 -25.66 10.35 11.82
C ALA A 47 -24.65 9.19 11.64
N LYS A 48 -24.68 8.23 12.56
CA LYS A 48 -23.82 7.02 12.45
C LYS A 48 -24.08 6.38 11.09
N PRO A 49 -23.05 6.05 10.32
CA PRO A 49 -23.24 5.40 9.02
C PRO A 49 -23.92 4.03 9.20
N ASP A 50 -24.78 3.65 8.26
CA ASP A 50 -25.41 2.32 8.24
C ASP A 50 -24.36 1.23 8.06
N PHE A 51 -23.34 1.54 7.26
CA PHE A 51 -22.23 0.63 6.93
C PHE A 51 -20.89 1.31 7.21
N LEU A 52 -20.15 0.76 8.17
CA LEU A 52 -18.78 1.19 8.49
C LEU A 52 -17.81 0.08 8.07
N PHE A 53 -16.89 0.42 7.16
CA PHE A 53 -15.85 -0.50 6.68
C PHE A 53 -14.48 -0.04 7.17
N ARG A 54 -13.72 -0.95 7.77
CA ARG A 54 -12.33 -0.71 8.15
C ARG A 54 -11.43 -1.17 7.01
N CYS A 55 -10.58 -0.29 6.52
CA CYS A 55 -9.64 -0.55 5.44
C CYS A 55 -8.19 -0.57 5.97
N ALA A 56 -7.56 -1.73 5.94
CA ALA A 56 -6.14 -1.84 6.28
C ALA A 56 -5.28 -1.32 5.12
N GLY A 57 -4.35 -0.41 5.42
CA GLY A 57 -3.36 0.12 4.49
C GLY A 57 -1.94 -0.24 4.91
N THR A 58 -1.06 -0.45 3.94
CA THR A 58 0.34 -0.81 4.21
C THR A 58 1.29 0.37 3.99
N MET A 59 0.83 1.44 3.34
CA MET A 59 1.65 2.58 2.96
C MET A 59 1.55 3.76 3.94
N PRO A 60 2.56 4.65 4.00
CA PRO A 60 2.50 5.91 4.74
C PRO A 60 1.36 6.82 4.25
N LEU A 61 1.00 7.83 5.07
CA LEU A 61 -0.10 8.75 4.76
C LEU A 61 0.16 9.54 3.47
N GLU A 62 1.39 9.97 3.27
CA GLU A 62 1.80 10.79 2.12
C GLU A 62 1.83 10.01 0.81
N HIS A 63 1.87 8.66 0.87
CA HIS A 63 1.97 7.82 -0.32
C HIS A 63 0.72 7.98 -1.20
N PHE A 64 0.90 8.13 -2.51
CA PHE A 64 -0.22 8.29 -3.46
C PHE A 64 -1.26 7.16 -3.34
N MET A 65 -0.87 5.95 -2.97
CA MET A 65 -1.81 4.84 -2.75
C MET A 65 -2.71 5.08 -1.53
N THR A 66 -2.20 5.64 -0.44
CA THR A 66 -3.04 6.03 0.72
C THR A 66 -3.97 7.17 0.34
N ARG A 67 -3.48 8.18 -0.38
CA ARG A 67 -4.31 9.26 -0.92
C ARG A 67 -5.39 8.77 -1.90
N THR A 68 -5.09 7.71 -2.68
CA THR A 68 -6.11 7.04 -3.52
C THR A 68 -7.20 6.39 -2.68
N LEU A 69 -6.85 5.74 -1.56
CA LEU A 69 -7.83 5.20 -0.62
C LEU A 69 -8.67 6.31 0.02
N GLU A 70 -8.07 7.43 0.41
CA GLU A 70 -8.77 8.58 0.96
C GLU A 70 -9.74 9.19 -0.05
N TYR A 71 -9.31 9.33 -1.30
CA TYR A 71 -10.16 9.77 -2.40
C TYR A 71 -11.34 8.81 -2.62
N TYR A 72 -11.09 7.50 -2.65
CA TYR A 72 -12.12 6.47 -2.74
C TYR A 72 -13.12 6.55 -1.57
N ALA A 73 -12.62 6.62 -0.35
CA ALA A 73 -13.46 6.73 0.86
C ALA A 73 -14.33 8.00 0.84
N LYS A 74 -13.78 9.12 0.37
CA LYS A 74 -14.50 10.38 0.20
C LYS A 74 -15.64 10.25 -0.80
N ILE A 75 -15.40 9.68 -1.99
CA ILE A 75 -16.45 9.45 -3.00
C ILE A 75 -17.58 8.60 -2.43
N ILE A 76 -17.23 7.50 -1.75
CA ILE A 76 -18.23 6.61 -1.12
C ILE A 76 -19.06 7.35 -0.09
N GLN A 77 -18.43 8.10 0.81
CA GLN A 77 -19.13 8.83 1.86
C GLN A 77 -20.08 9.90 1.28
N GLU A 78 -19.61 10.69 0.31
CA GLU A 78 -20.39 11.77 -0.30
C GLU A 78 -21.58 11.21 -1.11
N ARG A 79 -21.32 10.24 -2.00
CA ARG A 79 -22.37 9.72 -2.90
C ARG A 79 -23.37 8.81 -2.19
N SER A 80 -22.96 8.15 -1.10
CA SER A 80 -23.88 7.42 -0.24
C SER A 80 -24.72 8.32 0.68
N LYS A 81 -24.46 9.64 0.68
CA LYS A 81 -25.05 10.62 1.61
C LYS A 81 -24.79 10.25 3.08
N GLY A 82 -23.59 9.74 3.36
CA GLY A 82 -23.17 9.32 4.69
C GLY A 82 -23.65 7.93 5.13
N ARG A 83 -24.41 7.19 4.32
CA ARG A 83 -24.87 5.83 4.65
C ARG A 83 -23.71 4.84 4.77
N MET A 84 -22.64 5.04 3.99
CA MET A 84 -21.44 4.21 4.04
C MET A 84 -20.21 5.06 4.34
N LYS A 85 -19.35 4.58 5.26
CA LYS A 85 -18.07 5.19 5.61
C LYS A 85 -16.96 4.14 5.53
N ILE A 86 -15.82 4.53 5.01
CA ILE A 86 -14.60 3.72 5.02
C ILE A 86 -13.59 4.42 5.94
N GLU A 87 -13.13 3.73 6.97
CA GLU A 87 -12.05 4.18 7.86
C GLU A 87 -10.74 3.52 7.44
N ILE A 88 -9.74 4.34 7.14
CA ILE A 88 -8.43 3.89 6.66
C ILE A 88 -7.45 3.81 7.81
N TYR A 89 -6.78 2.68 7.95
CA TYR A 89 -5.76 2.40 8.95
C TYR A 89 -4.42 2.13 8.23
N PRO A 90 -3.60 3.16 7.99
CA PRO A 90 -2.37 3.06 7.22
C PRO A 90 -1.23 2.37 8.00
N VAL A 91 -0.10 2.16 7.35
CA VAL A 91 1.19 1.72 7.95
C VAL A 91 1.04 0.46 8.81
N ASN A 92 0.26 -0.52 8.33
CA ASN A 92 0.03 -1.80 9.01
C ASN A 92 -0.58 -1.69 10.42
N GLN A 93 -1.38 -0.64 10.70
CA GLN A 93 -1.98 -0.42 12.03
C GLN A 93 -2.94 -1.54 12.46
N LEU A 94 -3.65 -2.19 11.52
CA LEU A 94 -4.55 -3.30 11.84
C LEU A 94 -3.87 -4.65 11.65
N PHE A 95 -3.24 -4.87 10.51
CA PHE A 95 -2.60 -6.13 10.14
C PHE A 95 -1.33 -5.85 9.34
N SER A 96 -0.32 -6.72 9.48
CA SER A 96 0.82 -6.71 8.59
C SER A 96 0.44 -7.19 7.19
N ASP A 97 1.21 -6.83 6.18
CA ASP A 97 1.02 -7.29 4.79
C ASP A 97 1.02 -8.82 4.66
N LYS A 98 1.74 -9.54 5.52
CA LYS A 98 1.77 -11.01 5.59
C LYS A 98 0.47 -11.62 6.14
N ASP A 99 -0.24 -10.91 7.00
CA ASP A 99 -1.42 -11.42 7.71
C ASP A 99 -2.72 -11.16 6.93
N LEU A 100 -2.73 -10.17 6.03
CA LEU A 100 -3.91 -9.78 5.25
C LEU A 100 -4.52 -10.93 4.42
N PRO A 101 -3.75 -11.88 3.81
CA PRO A 101 -4.33 -13.03 3.11
C PRO A 101 -5.17 -13.97 3.98
N LYS A 102 -5.02 -13.90 5.31
CA LYS A 102 -5.87 -14.63 6.28
C LYS A 102 -6.94 -13.73 6.88
N ALA A 103 -6.58 -12.50 7.25
CA ALA A 103 -7.46 -11.57 7.96
C ALA A 103 -8.63 -11.09 7.10
N LEU A 104 -8.40 -10.79 5.83
CA LEU A 104 -9.46 -10.27 4.96
C LEU A 104 -10.53 -11.31 4.61
N PRO A 105 -10.20 -12.54 4.16
CA PRO A 105 -11.21 -13.57 3.91
C PRO A 105 -12.01 -13.95 5.15
N SER A 106 -11.39 -13.94 6.34
CA SER A 106 -12.08 -14.26 7.61
C SER A 106 -13.03 -13.17 8.09
N GLY A 107 -12.98 -11.95 7.51
CA GLY A 107 -13.76 -10.79 7.96
C GLY A 107 -13.18 -10.09 9.20
N ALA A 108 -11.94 -10.41 9.61
CA ALA A 108 -11.25 -9.68 10.68
C ALA A 108 -10.99 -8.21 10.31
N VAL A 109 -10.92 -7.92 9.03
CA VAL A 109 -10.92 -6.59 8.41
C VAL A 109 -11.86 -6.60 7.20
N ASP A 110 -12.49 -5.46 6.90
CA ASP A 110 -13.55 -5.40 5.89
C ASP A 110 -12.99 -5.14 4.49
N MET A 111 -11.94 -4.32 4.39
CA MET A 111 -11.21 -3.96 3.18
C MET A 111 -9.70 -3.91 3.44
N ALA A 112 -8.91 -4.05 2.40
CA ALA A 112 -7.47 -3.85 2.50
C ALA A 112 -6.85 -3.37 1.18
N GLN A 113 -5.89 -2.46 1.27
CA GLN A 113 -4.89 -2.23 0.24
C GLN A 113 -3.77 -3.25 0.43
N VAL A 114 -3.56 -4.09 -0.55
CA VAL A 114 -2.69 -5.26 -0.42
C VAL A 114 -1.57 -5.27 -1.46
N ASN A 115 -0.42 -5.80 -1.07
CA ASN A 115 0.58 -6.25 -2.02
C ASN A 115 0.13 -7.60 -2.59
N MET A 116 -0.20 -7.64 -3.87
CA MET A 116 -0.80 -8.81 -4.50
C MET A 116 0.15 -10.02 -4.54
N ALA A 117 1.47 -9.82 -4.55
CA ALA A 117 2.43 -10.93 -4.47
C ALA A 117 2.28 -11.79 -3.20
N MET A 118 1.82 -11.20 -2.10
CA MET A 118 1.55 -11.93 -0.85
C MET A 118 0.36 -12.90 -0.96
N TRP A 119 -0.47 -12.74 -2.00
CA TRP A 119 -1.66 -13.56 -2.24
C TRP A 119 -1.42 -14.72 -3.20
N ALA A 120 -0.26 -14.77 -3.88
CA ALA A 120 0.03 -15.83 -4.85
C ALA A 120 0.00 -17.24 -4.26
N GLY A 121 0.31 -17.40 -2.97
CA GLY A 121 0.16 -18.68 -2.26
C GLY A 121 -1.30 -19.12 -2.08
N LEU A 122 -2.25 -18.19 -2.01
CA LEU A 122 -3.69 -18.44 -1.89
C LEU A 122 -4.37 -18.51 -3.26
N VAL A 123 -3.91 -17.69 -4.21
CA VAL A 123 -4.41 -17.55 -5.59
C VAL A 123 -3.23 -17.62 -6.55
N PRO A 124 -2.75 -18.84 -6.92
CA PRO A 124 -1.56 -19.00 -7.75
C PRO A 124 -1.66 -18.34 -9.15
N SER A 125 -2.86 -18.27 -9.72
CA SER A 125 -3.12 -17.60 -11.01
C SER A 125 -2.72 -16.15 -11.02
N LEU A 126 -2.76 -15.47 -9.88
CA LEU A 126 -2.37 -14.08 -9.69
C LEU A 126 -0.90 -13.79 -10.04
N ALA A 127 -0.03 -14.80 -9.93
CA ALA A 127 1.40 -14.65 -10.23
C ALA A 127 1.67 -14.23 -11.70
N VAL A 128 0.68 -14.32 -12.59
CA VAL A 128 0.75 -13.79 -13.96
C VAL A 128 1.22 -12.33 -13.99
N GLN A 129 0.79 -11.52 -13.01
CA GLN A 129 1.14 -10.10 -12.94
C GLN A 129 2.64 -9.82 -12.76
N GLU A 130 3.38 -10.77 -12.18
CA GLU A 130 4.80 -10.56 -11.84
C GLU A 130 5.76 -11.26 -12.81
N ILE A 131 5.27 -11.93 -13.86
CA ILE A 131 6.14 -12.65 -14.80
C ILE A 131 7.10 -11.65 -15.46
N PRO A 132 8.44 -11.84 -15.26
CA PRO A 132 9.43 -10.90 -15.78
C PRO A 132 9.39 -10.84 -17.32
N PHE A 133 9.59 -9.66 -17.89
CA PHE A 133 9.63 -9.39 -19.34
C PHE A 133 8.40 -9.86 -20.12
N PHE A 134 7.30 -10.12 -19.44
CA PHE A 134 6.04 -10.55 -20.08
C PHE A 134 5.22 -9.37 -20.60
N TYR A 135 5.18 -8.26 -19.89
CA TYR A 135 4.48 -7.05 -20.32
C TYR A 135 5.41 -6.13 -21.09
N LYS A 136 4.88 -5.42 -22.12
CA LYS A 136 5.67 -4.46 -22.88
C LYS A 136 6.06 -3.23 -22.05
N ASP A 137 5.04 -2.70 -21.37
CA ASP A 137 5.11 -1.47 -20.61
C ASP A 137 3.96 -1.43 -19.58
N ARG A 138 3.88 -0.31 -18.85
CA ARG A 138 2.85 -0.06 -17.85
C ARG A 138 1.44 -0.06 -18.45
N ASP A 139 1.26 0.56 -19.60
CA ASP A 139 -0.08 0.65 -20.24
C ASP A 139 -0.57 -0.72 -20.68
N HIS A 140 0.29 -1.53 -21.26
CA HIS A 140 -0.04 -2.91 -21.61
C HIS A 140 -0.43 -3.71 -20.36
N PHE A 141 0.31 -3.55 -19.25
CA PHE A 141 0.01 -4.21 -17.99
C PHE A 141 -1.39 -3.84 -17.49
N PHE A 142 -1.70 -2.54 -17.35
CA PHE A 142 -3.00 -2.12 -16.82
C PHE A 142 -4.16 -2.47 -17.76
N ARG A 143 -4.00 -2.31 -19.07
CA ARG A 143 -5.02 -2.79 -20.04
C ARG A 143 -5.29 -4.28 -19.85
N ALA A 144 -4.26 -5.11 -19.64
CA ALA A 144 -4.42 -6.54 -19.39
C ALA A 144 -5.16 -6.80 -18.07
N MET A 145 -4.71 -6.23 -16.95
CA MET A 145 -5.27 -6.50 -15.63
C MET A 145 -6.73 -6.06 -15.46
N ILE A 146 -7.15 -5.00 -16.18
CA ILE A 146 -8.55 -4.55 -16.13
C ILE A 146 -9.43 -5.16 -17.24
N SER A 147 -8.84 -5.91 -18.17
CA SER A 147 -9.59 -6.52 -19.28
C SER A 147 -10.62 -7.54 -18.77
N PRO A 148 -11.79 -7.67 -19.45
CA PRO A 148 -12.80 -8.64 -19.05
C PRO A 148 -12.28 -10.08 -19.03
N GLY A 149 -11.37 -10.46 -19.92
CA GLY A 149 -10.79 -11.80 -19.99
C GLY A 149 -9.94 -12.14 -18.76
N VAL A 150 -8.98 -11.27 -18.42
CA VAL A 150 -8.11 -11.44 -17.24
C VAL A 150 -8.92 -11.29 -15.94
N ARG A 151 -9.77 -10.25 -15.84
CA ARG A 151 -10.64 -10.03 -14.67
C ARG A 151 -11.57 -11.20 -14.42
N GLY A 152 -12.20 -11.75 -15.48
CA GLY A 152 -13.14 -12.86 -15.33
C GLY A 152 -12.50 -14.10 -14.70
N VAL A 153 -11.23 -14.37 -14.96
CA VAL A 153 -10.49 -15.45 -14.34
C VAL A 153 -10.09 -15.10 -12.89
N LEU A 154 -9.44 -13.95 -12.71
CA LEU A 154 -8.93 -13.54 -11.38
C LEU A 154 -10.06 -13.28 -10.39
N ASP A 155 -11.12 -12.59 -10.79
CA ASP A 155 -12.27 -12.30 -9.92
C ASP A 155 -12.90 -13.60 -9.40
N LYS A 156 -13.07 -14.61 -10.27
CA LYS A 156 -13.59 -15.94 -9.88
C LYS A 156 -12.69 -16.63 -8.86
N ASP A 157 -11.37 -16.60 -9.07
CA ASP A 157 -10.40 -17.21 -8.17
C ASP A 157 -10.42 -16.53 -6.79
N PHE A 158 -10.48 -15.19 -6.77
CA PHE A 158 -10.53 -14.41 -5.52
C PHE A 158 -11.87 -14.54 -4.79
N GLU A 159 -12.99 -14.53 -5.51
CA GLU A 159 -14.32 -14.74 -4.91
C GLU A 159 -14.43 -16.15 -4.32
N GLY A 160 -13.82 -17.16 -4.94
CA GLY A 160 -13.67 -18.52 -4.39
C GLY A 160 -12.85 -18.57 -3.09
N LYS A 161 -12.10 -17.51 -2.77
CA LYS A 161 -11.35 -17.34 -1.49
C LYS A 161 -12.02 -16.37 -0.53
N GLY A 162 -13.26 -15.94 -0.81
CA GLY A 162 -14.03 -15.07 0.08
C GLY A 162 -13.65 -13.58 0.00
N VAL A 163 -13.00 -13.15 -1.06
CA VAL A 163 -12.64 -11.74 -1.28
C VAL A 163 -12.95 -11.31 -2.72
N LYS A 164 -13.16 -10.01 -2.91
CA LYS A 164 -13.42 -9.40 -4.22
C LYS A 164 -12.38 -8.33 -4.51
N ILE A 165 -11.85 -8.35 -5.75
CA ILE A 165 -10.97 -7.27 -6.23
C ILE A 165 -11.85 -6.07 -6.57
N LEU A 166 -11.58 -4.91 -5.95
CA LEU A 166 -12.25 -3.67 -6.28
C LEU A 166 -11.51 -2.96 -7.42
N PHE A 167 -10.25 -2.63 -7.21
CA PHE A 167 -9.43 -1.96 -8.22
C PHE A 167 -7.94 -2.21 -8.03
N TRP A 168 -7.19 -2.07 -9.11
CA TRP A 168 -5.74 -2.14 -9.13
C TRP A 168 -5.14 -0.77 -8.82
N MET A 169 -3.97 -0.79 -8.20
CA MET A 169 -3.17 0.40 -7.94
C MET A 169 -1.82 0.25 -8.62
N ASP A 170 -1.23 1.35 -9.03
CA ASP A 170 0.15 1.35 -9.50
C ASP A 170 1.11 1.34 -8.30
N TYR A 171 2.27 0.73 -8.45
CA TYR A 171 3.34 0.79 -7.46
C TYR A 171 4.54 1.61 -7.96
N GLY A 172 4.43 2.16 -9.18
CA GLY A 172 5.51 2.86 -9.88
C GLY A 172 6.63 1.91 -10.33
N TYR A 173 7.81 2.48 -10.57
CA TYR A 173 8.97 1.66 -10.93
C TYR A 173 9.47 0.91 -9.71
N MET A 174 9.93 -0.33 -9.97
CA MET A 174 10.63 -1.13 -8.98
C MET A 174 12.10 -0.71 -8.88
N ALA A 175 12.73 -1.06 -7.79
CA ALA A 175 14.16 -0.86 -7.60
C ALA A 175 14.76 -1.98 -6.75
N VAL A 176 16.02 -2.33 -7.05
CA VAL A 176 16.86 -3.00 -6.08
C VAL A 176 17.79 -1.96 -5.46
N ILE A 177 17.64 -1.75 -4.16
CA ILE A 177 18.50 -0.84 -3.41
C ILE A 177 19.47 -1.61 -2.51
N GLY A 178 20.63 -1.05 -2.22
CA GLY A 178 21.64 -1.69 -1.38
C GLY A 178 22.64 -0.73 -0.75
N LYS A 179 23.35 -1.20 0.27
CA LYS A 179 24.51 -0.48 0.86
C LYS A 179 25.71 -0.43 -0.09
N LYS A 180 25.83 -1.44 -0.95
CA LYS A 180 26.82 -1.56 -2.02
C LYS A 180 26.10 -1.64 -3.37
N PRO A 181 26.78 -1.36 -4.49
CA PRO A 181 26.20 -1.51 -5.81
C PRO A 181 25.66 -2.92 -6.05
N ILE A 182 24.47 -3.01 -6.67
CA ILE A 182 23.82 -4.25 -7.11
C ILE A 182 23.23 -3.95 -8.50
N ARG A 183 24.09 -3.88 -9.53
CA ARG A 183 23.75 -3.35 -10.87
C ARG A 183 23.60 -4.43 -11.94
N ASN A 184 24.39 -5.48 -11.83
CA ASN A 184 24.49 -6.56 -12.81
C ASN A 184 24.50 -7.93 -12.12
N MET A 185 24.42 -9.02 -12.88
CA MET A 185 24.32 -10.38 -12.33
C MET A 185 25.52 -10.75 -11.45
N GLU A 186 26.69 -10.22 -11.75
CA GLU A 186 27.92 -10.45 -10.97
C GLU A 186 27.79 -9.81 -9.57
N GLU A 187 27.21 -8.62 -9.48
CA GLU A 187 26.97 -7.91 -8.22
C GLU A 187 25.76 -8.46 -7.44
N PHE A 188 24.79 -9.08 -8.12
CA PHE A 188 23.69 -9.82 -7.47
C PHE A 188 24.17 -11.08 -6.76
N LYS A 189 25.24 -11.72 -7.26
CA LYS A 189 25.67 -13.04 -6.81
C LYS A 189 25.86 -13.12 -5.29
N GLY A 190 25.08 -14.00 -4.65
CA GLY A 190 25.13 -14.27 -3.22
C GLY A 190 24.60 -13.16 -2.31
N LYS A 191 24.10 -12.04 -2.85
CA LYS A 191 23.52 -10.96 -2.03
C LYS A 191 22.18 -11.40 -1.42
N ARG A 192 22.03 -11.18 -0.14
CA ARG A 192 20.77 -11.39 0.59
C ARG A 192 19.85 -10.19 0.27
N ILE A 193 18.91 -10.39 -0.64
CA ILE A 193 18.01 -9.33 -1.08
C ILE A 193 16.59 -9.63 -0.61
N ARG A 194 15.98 -8.68 0.09
CA ARG A 194 14.60 -8.79 0.52
C ARG A 194 13.65 -8.87 -0.67
N VAL A 195 12.73 -9.81 -0.59
CA VAL A 195 11.62 -10.01 -1.52
C VAL A 195 10.28 -9.97 -0.79
N PHE A 196 9.19 -9.92 -1.55
CA PHE A 196 7.81 -9.85 -1.02
C PHE A 196 6.92 -11.00 -1.51
N GLY A 197 7.41 -11.89 -2.39
CA GLY A 197 6.63 -12.99 -2.95
C GLY A 197 7.48 -14.05 -3.62
N GLU A 198 6.81 -15.06 -4.15
CA GLU A 198 7.45 -16.21 -4.79
C GLU A 198 8.12 -15.84 -6.11
N ILE A 199 7.41 -15.12 -7.01
CA ILE A 199 7.97 -14.72 -8.30
C ILE A 199 9.16 -13.77 -8.12
N SER A 200 9.06 -12.81 -7.20
CA SER A 200 10.20 -11.93 -6.87
C SER A 200 11.40 -12.72 -6.34
N SER A 201 11.15 -13.83 -5.60
CA SER A 201 12.19 -14.74 -5.16
C SER A 201 12.82 -15.49 -6.35
N GLU A 202 12.01 -16.05 -7.25
CA GLU A 202 12.50 -16.71 -8.46
C GLU A 202 13.29 -15.74 -9.35
N PHE A 203 12.79 -14.52 -9.53
CA PHE A 203 13.45 -13.46 -10.29
C PHE A 203 14.86 -13.17 -9.77
N LEU A 204 14.98 -12.88 -8.47
CA LEU A 204 16.28 -12.56 -7.87
C LEU A 204 17.21 -13.77 -7.80
N LYS A 205 16.69 -14.99 -7.60
CA LYS A 205 17.49 -16.23 -7.70
C LYS A 205 18.08 -16.41 -9.08
N ALA A 206 17.28 -16.17 -10.12
CA ALA A 206 17.74 -16.27 -11.51
C ALA A 206 18.88 -15.27 -11.82
N LEU A 207 18.88 -14.10 -11.15
CA LEU A 207 19.96 -13.12 -11.23
C LEU A 207 21.17 -13.45 -10.34
N GLY A 208 21.11 -14.53 -9.55
CA GLY A 208 22.20 -15.01 -8.70
C GLY A 208 22.13 -14.57 -7.23
N ALA A 209 21.08 -13.84 -6.81
CA ALA A 209 20.93 -13.41 -5.43
C ALA A 209 20.43 -14.53 -4.50
N ALA A 210 20.51 -14.29 -3.19
CA ALA A 210 19.91 -15.07 -2.12
C ALA A 210 18.69 -14.31 -1.57
N PRO A 211 17.45 -14.60 -2.02
CA PRO A 211 16.27 -13.87 -1.59
C PRO A 211 15.89 -14.17 -0.14
N VAL A 212 15.46 -13.12 0.57
CA VAL A 212 15.01 -13.18 1.97
C VAL A 212 13.60 -12.60 2.06
N PHE A 213 12.64 -13.40 2.49
CA PHE A 213 11.26 -12.94 2.63
C PHE A 213 11.06 -12.18 3.94
N LEU A 214 10.72 -10.89 3.86
CA LEU A 214 10.44 -10.02 5.00
C LEU A 214 9.21 -9.15 4.73
N SER A 215 8.40 -8.89 5.77
CA SER A 215 7.39 -7.84 5.74
C SER A 215 8.03 -6.47 5.51
N VAL A 216 7.31 -5.57 4.85
CA VAL A 216 7.83 -4.23 4.55
C VAL A 216 8.18 -3.44 5.83
N GLY A 217 7.48 -3.67 6.94
CA GLY A 217 7.76 -3.05 8.22
C GLY A 217 9.11 -3.46 8.85
N GLU A 218 9.67 -4.62 8.46
CA GLU A 218 10.93 -5.16 8.99
C GLU A 218 12.16 -4.66 8.21
N VAL A 219 11.95 -4.11 7.01
CA VAL A 219 13.01 -3.86 6.02
C VAL A 219 14.05 -2.83 6.47
N TYR A 220 13.61 -1.69 7.03
CA TYR A 220 14.54 -0.63 7.45
C TYR A 220 15.57 -1.14 8.46
N LEU A 221 15.10 -1.82 9.51
CA LEU A 221 15.97 -2.38 10.55
C LEU A 221 16.86 -3.50 10.00
N ALA A 222 16.35 -4.33 9.09
CA ALA A 222 17.13 -5.41 8.47
C ALA A 222 18.28 -4.85 7.62
N LEU A 223 18.03 -3.79 6.83
CA LEU A 223 19.08 -3.06 6.10
C LEU A 223 20.08 -2.40 7.05
N GLN A 224 19.58 -1.68 8.06
CA GLN A 224 20.43 -0.97 9.02
C GLN A 224 21.39 -1.93 9.72
N ARG A 225 20.90 -3.06 10.20
CA ARG A 225 21.67 -4.10 10.89
C ARG A 225 22.54 -4.94 9.97
N GLY A 226 22.33 -4.88 8.64
CA GLY A 226 23.05 -5.68 7.66
C GLY A 226 22.67 -7.16 7.65
N THR A 227 21.47 -7.52 8.14
CA THR A 227 20.91 -8.89 8.02
C THR A 227 20.50 -9.19 6.58
N ILE A 228 20.21 -8.14 5.78
CA ILE A 228 20.06 -8.17 4.34
C ILE A 228 21.04 -7.17 3.69
N ASP A 229 21.45 -7.45 2.45
CA ASP A 229 22.40 -6.64 1.70
C ASP A 229 21.67 -5.64 0.78
N GLY A 230 20.41 -5.94 0.42
CA GLY A 230 19.58 -5.11 -0.43
C GLY A 230 18.09 -5.42 -0.31
N VAL A 231 17.29 -4.66 -1.03
CA VAL A 231 15.83 -4.76 -1.02
C VAL A 231 15.28 -4.56 -2.43
N LEU A 232 14.39 -5.45 -2.86
CA LEU A 232 13.49 -5.19 -3.98
C LEU A 232 12.24 -4.48 -3.45
N THR A 233 11.95 -3.28 -3.97
CA THR A 233 10.83 -2.43 -3.54
C THR A 233 10.45 -1.41 -4.62
N SER A 234 9.43 -0.57 -4.39
CA SER A 234 9.10 0.53 -5.31
C SER A 234 9.93 1.79 -5.02
N THR A 235 10.06 2.63 -6.04
CA THR A 235 10.79 3.91 -5.97
C THR A 235 10.26 4.81 -4.85
N CYS A 236 8.94 5.01 -4.75
CA CYS A 236 8.34 5.84 -3.71
C CYS A 236 8.52 5.26 -2.30
N SER A 237 8.47 3.92 -2.17
CA SER A 237 8.79 3.29 -0.87
C SER A 237 10.22 3.57 -0.41
N VAL A 238 11.18 3.77 -1.33
CA VAL A 238 12.55 4.15 -0.96
C VAL A 238 12.59 5.54 -0.33
N ASP A 239 11.86 6.49 -0.92
CA ASP A 239 11.79 7.87 -0.44
C ASP A 239 11.02 7.98 0.89
N GLU A 240 9.79 7.53 0.91
CA GLU A 240 8.86 7.77 2.01
C GLU A 240 9.17 6.95 3.27
N ARG A 241 9.75 5.75 3.10
CA ARG A 241 10.24 4.94 4.22
C ARG A 241 11.68 5.25 4.60
N LYS A 242 12.27 6.28 3.98
CA LYS A 242 13.62 6.77 4.26
C LYS A 242 14.72 5.72 4.09
N PHE A 243 14.54 4.78 3.16
CA PHE A 243 15.55 3.75 2.93
C PHE A 243 16.88 4.32 2.42
N PHE A 244 16.86 5.54 1.84
CA PHE A 244 18.07 6.29 1.48
C PHE A 244 19.01 6.59 2.66
N GLU A 245 18.54 6.51 3.90
CA GLU A 245 19.41 6.67 5.09
C GLU A 245 20.31 5.44 5.31
N VAL A 246 19.82 4.25 4.94
CA VAL A 246 20.47 2.95 5.20
C VAL A 246 20.95 2.22 3.95
N ALA A 247 20.67 2.77 2.74
CA ALA A 247 21.14 2.29 1.45
C ALA A 247 21.48 3.49 0.55
N LYS A 248 22.53 3.38 -0.29
CA LYS A 248 23.00 4.47 -1.15
C LYS A 248 22.95 4.16 -2.64
N HIS A 249 22.85 2.91 -3.01
CA HIS A 249 22.81 2.48 -4.39
C HIS A 249 21.42 2.02 -4.77
N PHE A 250 20.99 2.40 -5.97
CA PHE A 250 19.65 2.21 -6.48
C PHE A 250 19.73 1.70 -7.92
N THR A 251 19.28 0.51 -8.20
CA THR A 251 19.16 -0.03 -9.55
C THR A 251 17.70 -0.01 -9.96
N LEU A 252 17.39 0.81 -10.97
CA LEU A 252 16.01 0.99 -11.45
C LEU A 252 15.57 -0.24 -12.26
N ILE A 253 14.33 -0.68 -12.03
CA ILE A 253 13.67 -1.76 -12.78
C ILE A 253 12.33 -1.20 -13.26
N LYS A 254 12.15 -1.11 -14.59
CA LYS A 254 10.91 -0.60 -15.17
C LYS A 254 9.82 -1.66 -15.21
N VAL A 255 8.58 -1.22 -15.32
CA VAL A 255 7.43 -2.07 -15.65
C VAL A 255 7.70 -2.80 -16.93
N GLY A 256 7.58 -3.91 -17.24
CA GLY A 256 8.04 -4.65 -18.43
C GLY A 256 9.28 -5.51 -18.16
N GLU A 257 10.18 -5.04 -17.29
CA GLU A 257 11.31 -5.85 -16.82
C GLU A 257 10.88 -6.70 -15.62
N PHE A 258 10.32 -6.07 -14.60
CA PHE A 258 9.67 -6.70 -13.45
C PHE A 258 8.74 -5.70 -12.76
N GLN A 259 7.58 -6.16 -12.33
CA GLN A 259 6.63 -5.36 -11.55
C GLN A 259 5.91 -6.21 -10.51
N ASN A 260 5.30 -5.53 -9.56
CA ASN A 260 4.31 -6.08 -8.64
C ASN A 260 3.32 -4.96 -8.32
N GLN A 261 2.08 -5.13 -8.74
CA GLN A 261 1.07 -4.09 -8.55
C GLN A 261 0.16 -4.45 -7.37
N PRO A 262 -0.10 -3.49 -6.48
CA PRO A 262 -1.08 -3.64 -5.42
C PRO A 262 -2.52 -3.57 -5.94
N ALA A 263 -3.46 -3.97 -5.09
CA ALA A 263 -4.88 -3.79 -5.34
C ALA A 263 -5.63 -3.45 -4.06
N VAL A 264 -6.85 -2.97 -4.19
CA VAL A 264 -7.81 -2.85 -3.09
C VAL A 264 -8.79 -4.01 -3.18
N LEU A 265 -8.86 -4.76 -2.09
CA LEU A 265 -9.74 -5.91 -1.94
C LEU A 265 -10.78 -5.62 -0.85
N VAL A 266 -11.95 -6.26 -0.97
CA VAL A 266 -13.01 -6.25 0.04
C VAL A 266 -13.37 -7.69 0.42
N ASN A 267 -13.71 -7.92 1.69
CA ASN A 267 -14.31 -9.18 2.12
C ASN A 267 -15.62 -9.39 1.35
N LEU A 268 -15.75 -10.54 0.68
CA LEU A 268 -16.87 -10.82 -0.23
C LEU A 268 -18.23 -10.82 0.50
N LYS A 269 -18.28 -11.39 1.70
CA LYS A 269 -19.51 -11.43 2.51
C LYS A 269 -19.93 -10.03 2.91
N LYS A 270 -18.99 -9.19 3.37
CA LYS A 270 -19.24 -7.80 3.73
C LYS A 270 -19.73 -6.96 2.54
N TYR A 271 -19.16 -7.19 1.36
CA TYR A 271 -19.65 -6.55 0.13
C TYR A 271 -21.08 -7.00 -0.21
N GLN A 272 -21.40 -8.30 -0.07
CA GLN A 272 -22.72 -8.85 -0.35
C GLN A 272 -23.80 -8.41 0.67
N GLU A 273 -23.41 -8.02 1.88
CA GLU A 273 -24.32 -7.45 2.90
C GLU A 273 -24.79 -6.02 2.52
N LEU A 274 -24.11 -5.34 1.60
CA LEU A 274 -24.53 -4.03 1.12
C LEU A 274 -25.80 -4.13 0.25
N PRO A 275 -26.74 -3.17 0.35
CA PRO A 275 -27.85 -3.09 -0.59
C PRO A 275 -27.36 -2.83 -2.03
N PRO A 276 -28.14 -3.21 -3.07
CA PRO A 276 -27.70 -3.16 -4.46
C PRO A 276 -27.20 -1.78 -4.93
N ASP A 277 -27.78 -0.71 -4.45
CA ASP A 277 -27.36 0.66 -4.78
C ASP A 277 -25.97 1.00 -4.23
N LEU A 278 -25.65 0.52 -3.01
CA LEU A 278 -24.32 0.70 -2.44
C LEU A 278 -23.29 -0.25 -3.05
N GLN A 279 -23.67 -1.49 -3.42
CA GLN A 279 -22.80 -2.38 -4.17
C GLN A 279 -22.39 -1.74 -5.51
N LYS A 280 -23.37 -1.17 -6.23
CA LYS A 280 -23.09 -0.44 -7.47
C LYS A 280 -22.19 0.76 -7.25
N LEU A 281 -22.47 1.56 -6.22
CA LEU A 281 -21.65 2.73 -5.86
C LEU A 281 -20.18 2.32 -5.57
N VAL A 282 -19.96 1.25 -4.82
CA VAL A 282 -18.61 0.71 -4.50
C VAL A 282 -17.85 0.40 -5.79
N ILE A 283 -18.48 -0.27 -6.76
CA ILE A 283 -17.83 -0.62 -8.03
C ILE A 283 -17.59 0.61 -8.92
N ASP A 284 -18.57 1.53 -9.03
CA ASP A 284 -18.41 2.73 -9.85
C ASP A 284 -17.31 3.65 -9.30
N ALA A 285 -17.29 3.86 -7.98
CA ALA A 285 -16.26 4.63 -7.30
C ALA A 285 -14.87 3.96 -7.40
N SER A 286 -14.80 2.61 -7.47
CA SER A 286 -13.55 1.88 -7.65
C SER A 286 -12.87 2.21 -8.99
N LYS A 287 -13.64 2.34 -10.07
CA LYS A 287 -13.09 2.73 -11.38
C LYS A 287 -12.50 4.14 -11.35
N GLU A 288 -13.25 5.08 -10.78
CA GLU A 288 -12.83 6.47 -10.67
C GLU A 288 -11.57 6.61 -9.77
N ALA A 289 -11.54 5.88 -8.65
CA ALA A 289 -10.38 5.88 -7.76
C ALA A 289 -9.16 5.24 -8.42
N GLN A 290 -9.33 4.18 -9.21
CA GLN A 290 -8.25 3.58 -10.00
C GLN A 290 -7.65 4.60 -10.97
N ASP A 291 -8.47 5.26 -11.79
CA ASP A 291 -8.01 6.22 -12.78
C ASP A 291 -7.27 7.38 -12.10
N TRP A 292 -7.84 7.94 -11.02
CA TRP A 292 -7.19 8.96 -10.22
C TRP A 292 -5.83 8.52 -9.66
N GLY A 293 -5.77 7.28 -9.12
CA GLY A 293 -4.56 6.70 -8.55
C GLY A 293 -3.47 6.44 -9.59
N LEU A 294 -3.84 6.01 -10.80
CA LEU A 294 -2.91 5.81 -11.91
C LEU A 294 -2.28 7.13 -12.37
N ASP A 295 -3.08 8.20 -12.43
CA ASP A 295 -2.58 9.56 -12.75
C ASP A 295 -1.67 10.11 -11.66
N ALA A 296 -2.03 9.91 -10.39
CA ALA A 296 -1.22 10.34 -9.26
C ALA A 296 0.12 9.61 -9.24
N SER A 297 0.14 8.29 -9.49
CA SER A 297 1.36 7.47 -9.44
C SER A 297 2.42 7.91 -10.46
N LEU A 298 2.01 8.34 -11.67
CA LEU A 298 2.94 8.82 -12.70
C LEU A 298 3.73 10.04 -12.22
N LYS A 299 3.03 11.01 -11.67
CA LYS A 299 3.64 12.25 -11.14
C LYS A 299 4.53 11.98 -9.94
N ASP A 300 4.03 11.16 -9.01
CA ASP A 300 4.73 10.88 -7.77
C ASP A 300 5.95 9.99 -7.99
N THR A 301 5.91 9.03 -8.92
CA THR A 301 7.06 8.15 -9.16
C THR A 301 8.28 8.91 -9.64
N ASP A 302 8.11 9.85 -10.57
CA ASP A 302 9.20 10.70 -11.05
C ASP A 302 9.71 11.62 -9.93
N GLN A 303 8.79 12.21 -9.14
CA GLN A 303 9.16 13.04 -7.99
C GLN A 303 9.92 12.25 -6.93
N CYS A 304 9.50 11.01 -6.62
CA CYS A 304 10.19 10.14 -5.68
C CYS A 304 11.61 9.81 -6.17
N LEU A 305 11.78 9.53 -7.47
CA LEU A 305 13.10 9.28 -8.06
C LEU A 305 14.04 10.47 -7.93
N ASP A 306 13.53 11.67 -8.22
CA ASP A 306 14.26 12.93 -8.01
C ASP A 306 14.62 13.17 -6.55
N ASN A 307 13.70 12.89 -5.64
CA ASN A 307 13.92 13.05 -4.21
C ASN A 307 15.04 12.14 -3.70
N VAL A 308 15.03 10.85 -4.04
CA VAL A 308 16.07 9.91 -3.59
C VAL A 308 17.43 10.28 -4.19
N LYS A 309 17.47 10.78 -5.42
CA LYS A 309 18.69 11.33 -6.04
C LYS A 309 19.23 12.55 -5.28
N LYS A 310 18.37 13.53 -4.96
CA LYS A 310 18.73 14.71 -4.15
C LYS A 310 19.21 14.33 -2.74
N LYS A 311 18.73 13.20 -2.19
CA LYS A 311 19.15 12.64 -0.90
C LYS A 311 20.41 11.78 -0.99
N GLY A 312 21.11 11.83 -2.14
CA GLY A 312 22.44 11.26 -2.34
C GLY A 312 22.45 9.78 -2.68
N MET A 313 21.36 9.22 -3.22
CA MET A 313 21.38 7.87 -3.79
C MET A 313 21.98 7.89 -5.19
N GLU A 314 22.83 6.91 -5.49
CA GLU A 314 23.40 6.65 -6.80
C GLU A 314 22.45 5.80 -7.63
N ILE A 315 21.81 6.43 -8.63
CA ILE A 315 20.83 5.78 -9.49
C ILE A 315 21.54 5.12 -10.67
N TYR A 316 21.36 3.82 -10.81
CA TYR A 316 21.85 3.04 -11.95
C TYR A 316 20.66 2.62 -12.84
N TYR A 317 20.84 2.83 -14.13
CA TYR A 317 19.90 2.42 -15.18
C TYR A 317 20.52 1.22 -15.91
N PRO A 318 19.96 0.01 -15.80
CA PRO A 318 20.50 -1.16 -16.48
C PRO A 318 20.56 -0.96 -17.99
N THR A 319 21.68 -1.38 -18.58
CA THR A 319 21.88 -1.34 -20.03
C THR A 319 20.99 -2.34 -20.75
N GLU A 320 20.73 -2.14 -22.03
CA GLU A 320 19.98 -3.11 -22.84
C GLU A 320 20.63 -4.49 -22.88
N GLN A 321 21.95 -4.55 -22.78
CA GLN A 321 22.69 -5.82 -22.71
C GLN A 321 22.40 -6.54 -21.38
N GLU A 322 22.37 -5.82 -20.26
CA GLU A 322 22.04 -6.40 -18.95
C GLU A 322 20.60 -6.87 -18.91
N LYS A 323 19.67 -6.07 -19.43
CA LYS A 323 18.26 -6.46 -19.52
C LYS A 323 18.05 -7.73 -20.34
N LYS A 324 18.76 -7.87 -21.46
CA LYS A 324 18.74 -9.11 -22.26
C LYS A 324 19.28 -10.31 -21.47
N ARG A 325 20.35 -10.15 -20.68
CA ARG A 325 20.85 -11.19 -19.79
C ARG A 325 19.85 -11.57 -18.72
N TRP A 326 19.18 -10.58 -18.11
CA TRP A 326 18.13 -10.82 -17.12
C TRP A 326 16.93 -11.55 -17.73
N ALA A 327 16.48 -11.12 -18.90
CA ALA A 327 15.39 -11.79 -19.62
C ALA A 327 15.71 -13.25 -19.91
N GLU A 328 16.93 -13.53 -20.37
CA GLU A 328 17.40 -14.90 -20.64
C GLU A 328 17.43 -15.75 -19.36
N ALA A 329 17.99 -15.21 -18.27
CA ALA A 329 18.11 -15.92 -17.00
C ALA A 329 16.72 -16.23 -16.38
N THR A 330 15.70 -15.40 -16.63
CA THR A 330 14.36 -15.51 -16.03
C THR A 330 13.34 -16.27 -16.88
N LYS A 331 13.68 -16.75 -18.08
CA LYS A 331 12.77 -17.48 -19.00
C LYS A 331 12.06 -18.66 -18.35
N GLY A 332 12.70 -19.35 -17.41
CA GLY A 332 12.12 -20.49 -16.70
C GLY A 332 10.93 -20.14 -15.80
N ILE A 333 10.78 -18.86 -15.39
CA ILE A 333 9.73 -18.44 -14.47
C ILE A 333 8.34 -18.61 -15.10
N MET A 334 8.17 -18.31 -16.39
CA MET A 334 6.93 -18.55 -17.12
C MET A 334 6.55 -20.04 -17.11
N ALA A 335 7.51 -20.93 -17.38
CA ALA A 335 7.26 -22.37 -17.37
C ALA A 335 6.87 -22.86 -15.96
N ASN A 336 7.54 -22.36 -14.92
CA ASN A 336 7.19 -22.66 -13.52
C ASN A 336 5.78 -22.17 -13.18
N TYR A 337 5.39 -20.98 -13.61
CA TYR A 337 4.06 -20.45 -13.45
C TYR A 337 3.02 -21.36 -14.09
N LEU A 338 3.19 -21.72 -15.36
CA LEU A 338 2.27 -22.62 -16.06
C LEU A 338 2.19 -24.01 -15.43
N LYS A 339 3.30 -24.55 -14.92
CA LYS A 339 3.30 -25.82 -14.18
C LYS A 339 2.42 -25.77 -12.92
N ARG A 340 2.40 -24.62 -12.21
CA ARG A 340 1.61 -24.44 -10.99
C ARG A 340 0.13 -24.16 -11.25
N THR A 341 -0.18 -23.48 -12.36
CA THR A 341 -1.53 -22.96 -12.63
C THR A 341 -2.29 -23.73 -13.71
N GLY A 342 -1.59 -24.55 -14.51
CA GLY A 342 -2.19 -25.36 -15.55
C GLY A 342 -3.01 -24.55 -16.56
N ASN A 343 -4.20 -25.03 -16.89
CA ASN A 343 -5.08 -24.40 -17.88
C ASN A 343 -5.51 -22.97 -17.50
N VAL A 344 -5.62 -22.67 -16.21
CA VAL A 344 -5.99 -21.30 -15.74
C VAL A 344 -4.88 -20.31 -16.08
N GLY A 345 -3.64 -20.68 -15.81
CA GLY A 345 -2.49 -19.84 -16.16
C GLY A 345 -2.33 -19.68 -17.67
N GLN A 346 -2.53 -20.76 -18.43
CA GLN A 346 -2.51 -20.73 -19.90
C GLN A 346 -3.54 -19.74 -20.45
N ALA A 347 -4.79 -19.82 -19.97
CA ALA A 347 -5.85 -18.90 -20.36
C ALA A 347 -5.49 -17.43 -20.05
N LEU A 348 -4.92 -17.15 -18.88
CA LEU A 348 -4.49 -15.79 -18.53
C LEU A 348 -3.37 -15.28 -19.45
N ILE A 349 -2.37 -16.11 -19.77
CA ILE A 349 -1.32 -15.77 -20.72
C ILE A 349 -1.91 -15.42 -22.10
N GLU A 350 -2.87 -16.21 -22.59
CA GLU A 350 -3.54 -15.97 -23.85
C GLU A 350 -4.33 -14.66 -23.85
N GLU A 351 -5.10 -14.38 -22.77
CA GLU A 351 -5.85 -13.12 -22.63
C GLU A 351 -4.90 -11.90 -22.62
N VAL A 352 -3.79 -11.97 -21.90
CA VAL A 352 -2.79 -10.89 -21.90
C VAL A 352 -2.17 -10.70 -23.30
N ASN A 353 -1.86 -11.80 -24.01
CA ASN A 353 -1.25 -11.74 -25.33
C ASN A 353 -2.18 -11.13 -26.41
N LYS A 354 -3.51 -11.26 -26.27
CA LYS A 354 -4.48 -10.59 -27.18
C LYS A 354 -4.40 -9.06 -27.13
N LEU A 355 -3.82 -8.51 -26.06
CA LEU A 355 -3.73 -7.06 -25.82
C LEU A 355 -2.36 -6.46 -26.16
N ARG A 356 -1.45 -7.26 -26.71
CA ARG A 356 -0.08 -6.84 -27.06
C ARG A 356 0.00 -5.85 -28.21
#